data_3dcc85125254ce16dae0a65a747e5b28
#
_entry.id   3dcc85125254ce16dae0a65a747e5b28
#
_cell.length_a   1.000
_cell.length_b   1.000
_cell.length_c   1.000
_cell.angle_alpha   90.00
_cell.angle_beta   90.00
_cell.angle_gamma   90.00
#
_symmetry.space_group_name_H-M   'P 1'
#
loop_
_entity.id
_entity.type
_entity.pdbx_description
1 polymer ?
#
loop_
_entity_poly.entity_id
_entity_poly.type
_entity_poly.pdbx_seq_one_letter_code
_entity_poly.pdbx_strand_id
1 'polypeptide(L)'
;MGMATSKVRLNICGSSYVVNTSESEDYMKNLADRLNLDMNELMASSNSVSITTAAVMTALNYRDELEKASGSADNMRRQIKDFVDEEINRAKQKAARAQEKVQEKMQEEIDELRAKSAK
;
A
#
# COMPACT_ATOMS: atom_id res chain seq x y z
N MET A 1 27.54 3.23 -7.63
CA MET A 1 28.09 2.33 -6.62
C MET A 1 27.01 1.41 -6.09
N GLY A 2 27.26 0.10 -6.14
CA GLY A 2 26.34 -0.87 -5.55
C GLY A 2 26.36 -0.81 -4.03
N MET A 3 25.26 -1.22 -3.37
CA MET A 3 25.25 -1.39 -1.93
C MET A 3 26.23 -2.48 -1.52
N ALA A 4 26.94 -2.27 -0.42
CA ALA A 4 27.82 -3.28 0.12
C ALA A 4 27.01 -4.52 0.51
N THR A 5 27.45 -5.70 0.06
CA THR A 5 26.82 -6.97 0.41
C THR A 5 27.68 -7.69 1.44
N SER A 6 27.04 -8.49 2.26
CA SER A 6 27.68 -9.37 3.23
C SER A 6 27.13 -10.77 3.08
N LYS A 7 27.93 -11.75 3.55
CA LYS A 7 27.50 -13.15 3.57
C LYS A 7 26.87 -13.45 4.93
N VAL A 8 25.64 -13.96 4.90
CA VAL A 8 24.91 -14.34 6.10
C VAL A 8 24.65 -15.84 6.06
N ARG A 9 24.98 -16.53 7.13
CA ARG A 9 24.69 -17.96 7.29
C ARG A 9 23.35 -18.15 7.95
N LEU A 10 22.48 -18.90 7.28
CA LEU A 10 21.13 -19.19 7.76
C LEU A 10 20.96 -20.70 7.94
N ASN A 11 20.29 -21.09 9.03
CA ASN A 11 19.92 -22.48 9.26
C ASN A 11 18.43 -22.65 8.95
N ILE A 12 18.13 -23.48 7.96
CA ILE A 12 16.77 -23.73 7.51
C ILE A 12 16.54 -25.24 7.50
N CYS A 13 15.65 -25.70 8.36
CA CYS A 13 15.27 -27.12 8.48
C CYS A 13 16.49 -28.06 8.60
N GLY A 14 17.44 -27.69 9.44
CA GLY A 14 18.63 -28.49 9.73
C GLY A 14 19.77 -28.33 8.73
N SER A 15 19.60 -27.57 7.67
CA SER A 15 20.64 -27.30 6.69
C SER A 15 21.14 -25.85 6.77
N SER A 16 22.42 -25.65 6.50
CA SER A 16 23.05 -24.33 6.56
C SER A 16 23.18 -23.77 5.14
N TYR A 17 22.78 -22.51 4.99
CA TYR A 17 22.86 -21.81 3.70
C TYR A 17 23.59 -20.48 3.89
N VAL A 18 24.41 -20.12 2.93
CA VAL A 18 25.13 -18.83 2.94
C VAL A 18 24.52 -17.97 1.83
N VAL A 19 24.03 -16.79 2.22
CA VAL A 19 23.35 -15.87 1.32
C VAL A 19 24.12 -14.57 1.27
N ASN A 20 24.34 -14.04 0.06
CA ASN A 20 24.87 -12.70 -0.15
C ASN A 20 23.71 -11.72 -0.14
N THR A 21 23.76 -10.72 0.73
CA THR A 21 22.66 -9.77 0.87
C THR A 21 23.19 -8.39 1.29
N SER A 22 22.46 -7.34 0.90
CA SER A 22 22.68 -6.00 1.38
C SER A 22 21.87 -5.72 2.66
N GLU A 23 20.98 -6.64 3.06
CA GLU A 23 20.17 -6.52 4.25
C GLU A 23 20.99 -6.85 5.52
N SER A 24 20.49 -6.43 6.67
CA SER A 24 21.17 -6.72 7.94
C SER A 24 21.09 -8.21 8.27
N GLU A 25 22.07 -8.70 9.04
CA GLU A 25 22.10 -10.07 9.50
C GLU A 25 20.86 -10.41 10.34
N ASP A 26 20.47 -9.52 11.25
CA ASP A 26 19.28 -9.72 12.10
C ASP A 26 18.00 -9.85 11.27
N TYR A 27 17.86 -9.03 10.26
CA TYR A 27 16.71 -9.09 9.34
C TYR A 27 16.66 -10.44 8.63
N MET A 28 17.79 -10.89 8.09
CA MET A 28 17.88 -12.16 7.39
C MET A 28 17.63 -13.36 8.30
N LYS A 29 18.12 -13.30 9.54
CA LYS A 29 17.85 -14.34 10.55
C LYS A 29 16.37 -14.41 10.92
N ASN A 30 15.71 -13.27 11.03
CA ASN A 30 14.27 -13.22 11.28
C ASN A 30 13.47 -13.85 10.14
N LEU A 31 13.87 -13.60 8.89
CA LEU A 31 13.25 -14.25 7.74
C LEU A 31 13.44 -15.77 7.78
N ALA A 32 14.65 -16.23 8.11
CA ALA A 32 14.95 -17.66 8.21
C ALA A 32 14.14 -18.32 9.34
N ASP A 33 14.00 -17.67 10.48
CA ASP A 33 13.22 -18.16 11.61
C ASP A 33 11.74 -18.32 11.24
N ARG A 34 11.19 -17.35 10.53
CA ARG A 34 9.81 -17.40 10.03
C ARG A 34 9.64 -18.53 9.03
N LEU A 35 10.58 -18.68 8.11
CA LEU A 35 10.56 -19.75 7.11
C LEU A 35 10.63 -21.13 7.79
N ASN A 36 11.51 -21.29 8.78
CA ASN A 36 11.61 -22.52 9.56
C ASN A 36 10.28 -22.87 10.20
N LEU A 37 9.62 -21.91 10.83
CA LEU A 37 8.33 -22.12 11.49
C LEU A 37 7.27 -22.60 10.49
N ASP A 38 7.16 -21.92 9.35
CA ASP A 38 6.15 -22.22 8.34
C ASP A 38 6.40 -23.57 7.68
N MET A 39 7.66 -23.90 7.36
CA MET A 39 8.02 -25.22 6.81
C MET A 39 7.77 -26.34 7.80
N ASN A 40 8.13 -26.15 9.07
CA ASN A 40 7.93 -27.15 10.13
C ASN A 40 6.44 -27.43 10.35
N GLU A 41 5.59 -26.43 10.28
CA GLU A 41 4.13 -26.62 10.36
C GLU A 41 3.62 -27.52 9.23
N LEU A 42 4.08 -27.30 8.00
CA LEU A 42 3.70 -28.14 6.87
C LEU A 42 4.20 -29.58 7.03
N MET A 43 5.44 -29.76 7.46
CA MET A 43 6.01 -31.10 7.69
C MET A 43 5.32 -31.84 8.84
N ALA A 44 4.87 -31.12 9.86
CA ALA A 44 4.14 -31.72 10.99
C ALA A 44 2.70 -32.12 10.63
N SER A 45 2.10 -31.49 9.63
CA SER A 45 0.72 -31.74 9.20
C SER A 45 0.57 -33.08 8.45
N SER A 46 1.67 -33.60 7.89
CA SER A 46 1.64 -34.86 7.15
C SER A 46 3.03 -35.54 7.17
N ASN A 47 3.08 -36.79 7.45
CA ASN A 47 4.34 -37.58 7.43
C ASN A 47 4.93 -37.77 6.05
N SER A 48 4.16 -37.46 4.98
CA SER A 48 4.59 -37.62 3.60
C SER A 48 5.21 -36.35 3.00
N VAL A 49 5.25 -35.27 3.75
CA VAL A 49 5.78 -33.98 3.26
C VAL A 49 7.29 -33.93 3.49
N SER A 50 8.07 -33.95 2.41
CA SER A 50 9.53 -33.78 2.45
C SER A 50 9.89 -32.30 2.66
N ILE A 51 11.17 -32.07 2.99
CA ILE A 51 11.69 -30.70 3.10
C ILE A 51 11.50 -29.95 1.78
N THR A 52 11.79 -30.59 0.65
CA THR A 52 11.64 -29.99 -0.69
C THR A 52 10.18 -29.61 -0.95
N THR A 53 9.25 -30.51 -0.66
CA THR A 53 7.81 -30.24 -0.83
C THR A 53 7.36 -29.10 0.10
N ALA A 54 7.79 -29.11 1.36
CA ALA A 54 7.49 -28.04 2.30
C ALA A 54 8.01 -26.69 1.81
N ALA A 55 9.21 -26.65 1.27
CA ALA A 55 9.80 -25.43 0.71
C ALA A 55 8.99 -24.90 -0.48
N VAL A 56 8.59 -25.77 -1.41
CA VAL A 56 7.77 -25.38 -2.57
C VAL A 56 6.41 -24.86 -2.15
N MET A 57 5.73 -25.55 -1.24
CA MET A 57 4.42 -25.14 -0.74
C MET A 57 4.50 -23.83 0.02
N THR A 58 5.53 -23.66 0.84
CA THR A 58 5.75 -22.41 1.58
C THR A 58 6.00 -21.25 0.60
N ALA A 59 6.80 -21.47 -0.44
CA ALA A 59 7.05 -20.46 -1.47
C ALA A 59 5.75 -20.06 -2.18
N LEU A 60 4.89 -21.02 -2.52
CA LEU A 60 3.59 -20.75 -3.12
C LEU A 60 2.69 -19.95 -2.20
N ASN A 61 2.67 -20.28 -0.92
CA ASN A 61 1.89 -19.55 0.08
C ASN A 61 2.36 -18.09 0.20
N TYR A 62 3.67 -17.88 0.24
CA TYR A 62 4.24 -16.54 0.32
C TYR A 62 3.91 -15.72 -0.93
N ARG A 63 3.97 -16.35 -2.11
CA ARG A 63 3.60 -15.67 -3.36
C ARG A 63 2.12 -15.31 -3.39
N ASP A 64 1.27 -16.21 -2.91
CA ASP A 64 -0.16 -15.95 -2.80
C ASP A 64 -0.46 -14.78 -1.86
N GLU A 65 0.17 -14.76 -0.69
CA GLU A 65 0.04 -13.66 0.27
C GLU A 65 0.51 -12.34 -0.33
N LEU A 66 1.61 -12.36 -1.07
CA LEU A 66 2.15 -11.18 -1.74
C LEU A 66 1.18 -10.64 -2.78
N GLU A 67 0.61 -11.51 -3.62
CA GLU A 67 -0.39 -11.11 -4.63
C GLU A 67 -1.63 -10.50 -3.98
N LYS A 68 -2.13 -11.11 -2.92
CA LYS A 68 -3.29 -10.61 -2.18
C LYS A 68 -3.01 -9.28 -1.51
N ALA A 69 -1.84 -9.11 -0.90
CA ALA A 69 -1.44 -7.85 -0.28
C ALA A 69 -1.29 -6.74 -1.33
N SER A 70 -0.69 -7.06 -2.48
CA SER A 70 -0.53 -6.12 -3.59
C SER A 70 -1.90 -5.68 -4.14
N GLY A 71 -2.82 -6.63 -4.35
CA GLY A 71 -4.18 -6.34 -4.80
C GLY A 71 -4.96 -5.47 -3.82
N SER A 72 -4.82 -5.73 -2.52
CA SER A 72 -5.44 -4.92 -1.47
C SER A 72 -4.89 -3.51 -1.44
N ALA A 73 -3.57 -3.35 -1.60
CA ALA A 73 -2.93 -2.04 -1.66
C ALA A 73 -3.42 -1.22 -2.86
N ASP A 74 -3.52 -1.84 -4.03
CA ASP A 74 -4.03 -1.19 -5.24
C ASP A 74 -5.49 -0.76 -5.07
N ASN A 75 -6.31 -1.60 -4.44
CA ASN A 75 -7.71 -1.28 -4.13
C ASN A 75 -7.80 -0.07 -3.20
N MET A 76 -7.00 -0.04 -2.14
CA MET A 76 -6.96 1.07 -1.20
C MET A 76 -6.53 2.37 -1.89
N ARG A 77 -5.54 2.32 -2.77
CA ARG A 77 -5.10 3.48 -3.54
C ARG A 77 -6.21 4.04 -4.42
N ARG A 78 -6.99 3.17 -5.08
CA ARG A 78 -8.13 3.58 -5.90
C ARG A 78 -9.21 4.24 -5.05
N GLN A 79 -9.54 3.68 -3.90
CA GLN A 79 -10.54 4.23 -2.98
C GLN A 79 -10.12 5.60 -2.48
N ILE A 80 -8.85 5.77 -2.11
CA ILE A 80 -8.32 7.06 -1.67
C ILE A 80 -8.39 8.09 -2.81
N LYS A 81 -8.02 7.69 -4.01
CA LYS A 81 -8.08 8.57 -5.19
C LYS A 81 -9.50 9.05 -5.46
N ASP A 82 -10.46 8.13 -5.45
CA ASP A 82 -11.87 8.44 -5.69
C ASP A 82 -12.40 9.39 -4.61
N PHE A 83 -12.06 9.17 -3.36
CA PHE A 83 -12.44 10.05 -2.26
C PHE A 83 -11.88 11.45 -2.43
N VAL A 84 -10.59 11.57 -2.78
CA VAL A 84 -9.92 12.86 -3.00
C VAL A 84 -10.58 13.60 -4.18
N ASP A 85 -10.84 12.89 -5.27
CA ASP A 85 -11.49 13.48 -6.45
C ASP A 85 -12.89 14.02 -6.12
N GLU A 86 -13.67 13.29 -5.32
CA GLU A 86 -14.98 13.74 -4.86
C GLU A 86 -14.88 14.99 -3.98
N GLU A 87 -13.92 15.03 -3.06
CA GLU A 87 -13.72 16.18 -2.19
C GLU A 87 -13.28 17.42 -2.97
N ILE A 88 -12.42 17.24 -3.97
CA ILE A 88 -12.01 18.34 -4.85
C ILE A 88 -13.22 18.88 -5.62
N ASN A 89 -14.07 18.00 -6.16
CA ASN A 89 -15.27 18.40 -6.89
C ASN A 89 -16.25 19.15 -6.00
N ARG A 90 -16.46 18.70 -4.77
CA ARG A 90 -17.31 19.40 -3.79
C ARG A 90 -16.78 20.79 -3.47
N ALA A 91 -15.47 20.90 -3.27
CA ALA A 91 -14.82 22.18 -3.00
C ALA A 91 -14.97 23.15 -4.18
N LYS A 92 -14.81 22.66 -5.40
CA LYS A 92 -14.99 23.45 -6.63
C LYS A 92 -16.42 23.95 -6.79
N GLN A 93 -17.41 23.09 -6.53
CA GLN A 93 -18.83 23.44 -6.58
C GLN A 93 -19.18 24.48 -5.52
N LYS A 94 -18.66 24.32 -4.31
CA LYS A 94 -18.88 25.26 -3.21
C LYS A 94 -18.29 26.64 -3.54
N ALA A 95 -17.08 26.67 -4.11
CA ALA A 95 -16.44 27.91 -4.53
C ALA A 95 -17.20 28.59 -5.66
N ALA A 96 -17.69 27.82 -6.64
CA ALA A 96 -18.49 28.34 -7.74
C ALA A 96 -19.81 28.97 -7.25
N ARG A 97 -20.50 28.32 -6.30
CA ARG A 97 -21.72 28.84 -5.71
C ARG A 97 -21.49 30.13 -4.92
N ALA A 98 -20.39 30.18 -4.16
CA ALA A 98 -20.02 31.38 -3.41
C ALA A 98 -19.74 32.55 -4.35
N GLN A 99 -19.04 32.29 -5.45
CA GLN A 99 -18.74 33.31 -6.46
C GLN A 99 -20.02 33.82 -7.15
N GLU A 100 -20.93 32.92 -7.48
CA GLU A 100 -22.23 33.24 -8.05
C GLU A 100 -23.06 34.16 -7.13
N LYS A 101 -23.09 33.84 -5.84
CA LYS A 101 -23.79 34.67 -4.84
C LYS A 101 -23.19 36.07 -4.73
N VAL A 102 -21.87 36.17 -4.79
CA VAL A 102 -21.19 37.47 -4.76
C VAL A 102 -21.56 38.29 -6.00
N GLN A 103 -21.58 37.68 -7.18
CA GLN A 103 -21.97 38.34 -8.42
C GLN A 103 -23.41 38.81 -8.37
N GLU A 104 -24.34 38.01 -7.90
CA GLU A 104 -25.74 38.36 -7.72
C GLU A 104 -25.90 39.58 -6.80
N LYS A 105 -25.18 39.55 -5.67
CA LYS A 105 -25.22 40.66 -4.71
C LYS A 105 -24.65 41.93 -5.27
N MET A 106 -23.57 41.86 -6.02
CA MET A 106 -22.98 43.01 -6.71
C MET A 106 -23.94 43.56 -7.75
N GLN A 107 -24.64 42.73 -8.50
CA GLN A 107 -25.61 43.16 -9.49
C GLN A 107 -26.80 43.87 -8.83
N GLU A 108 -27.29 43.36 -7.70
CA GLU A 108 -28.35 44.01 -6.92
C GLU A 108 -27.94 45.44 -6.49
N GLU A 109 -26.71 45.57 -5.98
CA GLU A 109 -26.16 46.87 -5.57
C GLU A 109 -26.04 47.85 -6.73
N ILE A 110 -25.59 47.36 -7.88
CA ILE A 110 -25.51 48.19 -9.12
C ILE A 110 -26.90 48.66 -9.54
N ASP A 111 -27.88 47.76 -9.52
CA ASP A 111 -29.25 48.08 -9.90
C ASP A 111 -29.89 49.13 -8.94
N GLU A 112 -29.61 49.01 -7.66
CA GLU A 112 -30.07 49.99 -6.65
C GLU A 112 -29.43 51.36 -6.89
N LEU A 113 -28.14 51.40 -7.16
CA LEU A 113 -27.44 52.65 -7.44
C LEU A 113 -27.95 53.31 -8.72
N ARG A 114 -28.25 52.54 -9.75
CA ARG A 114 -28.83 53.05 -11.00
C ARG A 114 -30.23 53.62 -10.75
N ALA A 115 -31.02 52.95 -9.97
CA ALA A 115 -32.35 53.40 -9.61
C ALA A 115 -32.30 54.76 -8.86
N LYS A 116 -31.33 54.93 -7.97
CA LYS A 116 -31.16 56.16 -7.19
C LYS A 116 -30.65 57.31 -8.09
N SER A 117 -29.78 57.04 -9.05
CA SER A 117 -29.23 58.08 -9.94
C SER A 117 -30.23 58.50 -11.04
N ALA A 118 -31.24 57.70 -11.31
CA ALA A 118 -32.27 57.99 -12.32
C ALA A 118 -33.37 58.97 -11.83
N LYS A 119 -33.36 59.33 -10.57
CA LYS A 119 -34.32 60.27 -10.00
C LYS A 119 -33.90 61.74 -10.13
#